data_b93a969d3e3785609e9f3fbeb956b075
#
_entry.id   b93a969d3e3785609e9f3fbeb956b075
#
_cell.length_a   1.000
_cell.length_b   1.000
_cell.length_c   1.000
_cell.angle_alpha   90.00
_cell.angle_beta   90.00
_cell.angle_gamma   90.00
#
_symmetry.space_group_name_H-M   'P 1'
#
loop_
_entity.id
_entity.type
_entity.pdbx_description
1 polymer ?
#
loop_
_entity_poly.entity_id
_entity_poly.type
_entity_poly.pdbx_seq_one_letter_code
_entity_poly.pdbx_strand_id
1 'polypeptide(L)'
;IEAIAARYPLSLQESHNPHSTSRHYEFADNSPGRIGVIAAVTRPFCGACNRLRVTAEGAVRPCLFSNTEWDIRPLLRSGGAHEDIVRFLVDAVWTKQAGHGIGRDDFQQPDRAMSAIGG
;
A
#
# COMPACT_ATOMS: atom_id res chain seq x y z
N ILE A 1 5.48 -12.36 14.63
CA ILE A 1 6.76 -12.97 14.18
C ILE A 1 7.57 -13.54 15.32
N GLU A 2 7.56 -12.92 16.49
CA GLU A 2 8.33 -13.33 17.68
C GLU A 2 8.02 -14.77 18.11
N ALA A 3 6.73 -15.15 18.16
CA ALA A 3 6.32 -16.51 18.50
C ALA A 3 6.83 -17.57 17.50
N ILE A 4 6.99 -17.19 16.23
CA ILE A 4 7.56 -18.07 15.20
C ILE A 4 9.08 -18.16 15.40
N ALA A 5 9.72 -17.02 15.60
CA ALA A 5 11.17 -16.93 15.80
C ALA A 5 11.67 -17.64 17.07
N ALA A 6 10.81 -17.71 18.11
CA ALA A 6 11.13 -18.46 19.31
C ALA A 6 11.22 -19.98 19.08
N ARG A 7 10.51 -20.51 18.09
CA ARG A 7 10.54 -21.94 17.74
C ARG A 7 11.46 -22.25 16.54
N TYR A 8 11.55 -21.32 15.62
CA TYR A 8 12.34 -21.46 14.38
C TYR A 8 13.23 -20.22 14.27
N PRO A 9 14.54 -20.32 14.53
CA PRO A 9 15.43 -19.18 14.39
C PRO A 9 15.36 -18.58 13.00
N LEU A 10 15.11 -17.27 12.93
CA LEU A 10 14.92 -16.54 11.68
C LEU A 10 15.97 -15.44 11.55
N SER A 11 16.50 -15.27 10.34
CA SER A 11 17.36 -14.15 9.95
C SER A 11 16.58 -13.20 9.04
N LEU A 12 16.61 -11.90 9.38
CA LEU A 12 16.01 -10.86 8.55
C LEU A 12 16.86 -10.66 7.31
N GLN A 13 16.20 -10.69 6.13
CA GLN A 13 16.84 -10.39 4.86
C GLN A 13 16.70 -8.92 4.50
N GLU A 14 17.77 -8.30 4.05
CA GLU A 14 17.72 -6.94 3.55
C GLU A 14 16.93 -6.87 2.23
N SER A 15 16.02 -5.91 2.13
CA SER A 15 15.31 -5.65 0.89
C SER A 15 16.06 -4.64 0.04
N HIS A 16 16.36 -5.00 -1.20
CA HIS A 16 16.91 -4.05 -2.19
C HIS A 16 15.86 -3.03 -2.68
N ASN A 17 14.57 -3.26 -2.40
CA ASN A 17 13.50 -2.34 -2.75
C ASN A 17 13.06 -1.54 -1.52
N PRO A 18 13.36 -0.23 -1.45
CA PRO A 18 12.97 0.63 -0.32
C PRO A 18 11.45 0.79 -0.18
N HIS A 19 10.69 0.49 -1.23
CA HIS A 19 9.23 0.55 -1.26
C HIS A 19 8.55 -0.80 -0.96
N SER A 20 9.33 -1.83 -0.57
CA SER A 20 8.78 -3.13 -0.20
C SER A 20 7.84 -3.02 1.00
N THR A 21 6.68 -3.66 0.91
CA THR A 21 5.74 -3.78 2.05
C THR A 21 6.07 -4.92 2.96
N SER A 22 6.76 -5.93 2.41
CA SER A 22 7.07 -7.18 3.09
C SER A 22 8.50 -7.15 3.60
N ARG A 23 8.69 -7.56 4.85
CA ARG A 23 9.97 -7.96 5.39
C ARG A 23 10.11 -9.45 5.22
N HIS A 24 11.23 -9.89 4.63
CA HIS A 24 11.50 -11.28 4.38
C HIS A 24 12.45 -11.84 5.45
N TYR A 25 12.14 -13.05 5.89
CA TYR A 25 12.94 -13.81 6.85
C TYR A 25 13.24 -15.17 6.24
N GLU A 26 14.46 -15.64 6.44
CA GLU A 26 14.91 -16.99 6.12
C GLU A 26 15.21 -17.75 7.39
N PHE A 27 15.18 -19.08 7.31
CA PHE A 27 15.52 -19.93 8.44
C PHE A 27 17.03 -19.92 8.67
N ALA A 28 17.46 -19.67 9.91
CA ALA A 28 18.87 -19.56 10.25
C ALA A 28 19.64 -20.89 10.15
N ASP A 29 18.93 -22.00 10.09
CA ASP A 29 19.46 -23.36 9.90
C ASP A 29 19.62 -23.75 8.43
N ASN A 30 19.43 -22.78 7.50
CA ASN A 30 19.42 -22.99 6.05
C ASN A 30 18.34 -23.93 5.52
N SER A 31 17.30 -24.22 6.30
CA SER A 31 16.11 -24.92 5.81
C SER A 31 15.49 -24.14 4.63
N PRO A 32 14.99 -24.82 3.59
CA PRO A 32 14.43 -24.16 2.43
C PRO A 32 13.14 -23.43 2.78
N GLY A 33 12.94 -22.26 2.17
CA GLY A 33 11.76 -21.42 2.32
C GLY A 33 12.05 -20.08 2.99
N ARG A 34 11.06 -19.22 2.94
CA ARG A 34 11.12 -17.87 3.53
C ARG A 34 9.74 -17.44 4.03
N ILE A 35 9.74 -16.57 5.01
CA ILE A 35 8.53 -15.98 5.58
C ILE A 35 8.50 -14.49 5.21
N GLY A 36 7.40 -14.04 4.58
CA GLY A 36 7.15 -12.64 4.31
C GLY A 36 6.15 -12.09 5.33
N VAL A 37 6.48 -10.97 5.98
CA VAL A 37 5.62 -10.31 6.96
C VAL A 37 5.26 -8.92 6.47
N ILE A 38 3.96 -8.65 6.31
CA ILE A 38 3.42 -7.32 6.00
C ILE A 38 2.75 -6.77 7.26
N ALA A 39 3.38 -5.80 7.90
CA ALA A 39 2.93 -5.22 9.16
C ALA A 39 2.44 -3.79 8.95
N ALA A 40 1.41 -3.62 8.11
CA ALA A 40 0.92 -2.31 7.68
C ALA A 40 0.42 -1.42 8.84
N VAL A 41 -0.07 -2.01 9.91
CA VAL A 41 -0.62 -1.30 11.08
C VAL A 41 0.44 -1.12 12.17
N THR A 42 1.10 -2.21 12.57
CA THR A 42 2.04 -2.20 13.70
C THR A 42 3.43 -1.65 13.34
N ARG A 43 3.80 -1.69 12.06
CA ARG A 43 5.03 -1.11 11.50
C ARG A 43 4.72 -0.48 10.15
N PRO A 44 4.05 0.69 10.14
CA PRO A 44 3.62 1.32 8.91
C PRO A 44 4.82 1.72 8.04
N PHE A 45 4.68 1.49 6.73
CA PHE A 45 5.66 1.85 5.71
C PHE A 45 5.20 3.04 4.86
N CYS A 46 4.33 3.89 5.41
CA CYS A 46 3.69 4.99 4.70
C CYS A 46 4.68 5.98 4.10
N GLY A 47 5.77 6.29 4.80
CA GLY A 47 6.80 7.24 4.33
C GLY A 47 7.54 6.79 3.06
N ALA A 48 7.59 5.47 2.78
CA ALA A 48 8.20 4.90 1.58
C ALA A 48 7.16 4.34 0.59
N CYS A 49 5.86 4.58 0.83
CA CYS A 49 4.80 3.99 0.03
C CYS A 49 4.61 4.73 -1.30
N ASN A 50 4.92 4.06 -2.40
CA ASN A 50 4.73 4.56 -3.78
C ASN A 50 3.50 3.97 -4.49
N ARG A 51 2.54 3.38 -3.75
CA ARG A 51 1.39 2.71 -4.34
C ARG A 51 0.28 3.69 -4.69
N LEU A 52 -0.31 3.44 -5.85
CA LEU A 52 -1.53 4.03 -6.35
C LEU A 52 -2.44 2.87 -6.77
N ARG A 53 -3.73 2.98 -6.56
CA ARG A 53 -4.72 1.99 -6.99
C ARG A 53 -5.72 2.63 -7.94
N VAL A 54 -6.16 1.82 -8.89
CA VAL A 54 -7.29 2.17 -9.75
C VAL A 54 -8.33 1.08 -9.59
N THR A 55 -9.55 1.45 -9.22
CA THR A 55 -10.65 0.51 -9.06
C THR A 55 -11.20 0.09 -10.43
N ALA A 56 -11.96 -1.00 -10.46
CA ALA A 56 -12.63 -1.44 -11.70
C ALA A 56 -13.61 -0.40 -12.23
N GLU A 57 -14.16 0.44 -11.36
CA GLU A 57 -15.04 1.54 -11.72
C GLU A 57 -14.30 2.79 -12.21
N GLY A 58 -12.98 2.78 -12.23
CA GLY A 58 -12.15 3.90 -12.69
C GLY A 58 -11.95 5.01 -11.66
N ALA A 59 -12.00 4.68 -10.37
CA ALA A 59 -11.60 5.59 -9.31
C ALA A 59 -10.12 5.38 -8.96
N VAL A 60 -9.37 6.45 -8.89
CA VAL A 60 -7.97 6.47 -8.44
C VAL A 60 -7.94 6.70 -6.94
N ARG A 61 -7.29 5.80 -6.20
CA ARG A 61 -7.12 5.88 -4.73
C ARG A 61 -5.64 5.99 -4.38
N PRO A 62 -5.22 7.09 -3.74
CA PRO A 62 -3.81 7.28 -3.35
C PRO A 62 -3.41 6.42 -2.13
N CYS A 63 -4.36 6.03 -1.29
CA CYS A 63 -4.11 5.22 -0.09
C CYS A 63 -5.21 4.18 0.12
N LEU A 64 -4.82 2.97 0.57
CA LEU A 64 -5.74 1.90 0.93
C LEU A 64 -6.67 2.30 2.10
N PHE A 65 -6.14 3.06 3.04
CA PHE A 65 -6.83 3.47 4.28
C PHE A 65 -7.49 4.86 4.18
N SER A 66 -7.66 5.39 2.96
CA SER A 66 -8.33 6.67 2.71
C SER A 66 -9.67 6.43 2.03
N ASN A 67 -10.67 7.27 2.34
CA ASN A 67 -11.93 7.33 1.60
C ASN A 67 -11.86 8.29 0.40
N THR A 68 -10.71 8.96 0.20
CA THR A 68 -10.50 9.85 -0.94
C THR A 68 -10.38 9.05 -2.24
N GLU A 69 -11.27 9.33 -3.17
CA GLU A 69 -11.29 8.76 -4.52
C GLU A 69 -11.35 9.87 -5.57
N TRP A 70 -10.65 9.66 -6.67
CA TRP A 70 -10.58 10.57 -7.81
C TRP A 70 -11.10 9.87 -9.06
N ASP A 71 -12.23 10.32 -9.61
CA ASP A 71 -12.83 9.71 -10.82
C ASP A 71 -12.08 10.16 -12.07
N ILE A 72 -11.30 9.27 -12.69
CA ILE A 72 -10.55 9.55 -13.92
C ILE A 72 -11.39 9.34 -15.20
N ARG A 73 -12.56 8.71 -15.12
CA ARG A 73 -13.36 8.35 -16.30
C ARG A 73 -13.80 9.54 -17.16
N PRO A 74 -14.24 10.68 -16.58
CA PRO A 74 -14.63 11.83 -17.41
C PRO A 74 -13.46 12.29 -18.29
N LEU A 75 -12.25 12.36 -17.70
CA LEU A 75 -11.05 12.78 -18.42
C LEU A 75 -10.68 11.82 -19.55
N LEU A 76 -10.73 10.51 -19.29
CA LEU A 76 -10.43 9.49 -20.29
C LEU A 76 -11.48 9.45 -21.41
N ARG A 77 -12.76 9.60 -21.09
CA ARG A 77 -13.86 9.55 -22.07
C ARG A 77 -13.97 10.80 -22.94
N SER A 78 -13.52 11.95 -22.44
CA SER A 78 -13.46 13.18 -23.22
C SER A 78 -12.28 13.23 -24.20
N GLY A 79 -11.43 12.21 -24.23
CA GLY A 79 -10.20 12.20 -25.02
C GLY A 79 -9.15 13.15 -24.47
N GLY A 80 -9.09 13.30 -23.14
CA GLY A 80 -8.12 14.17 -22.46
C GLY A 80 -6.69 13.92 -22.93
N ALA A 81 -5.90 14.97 -23.05
CA ALA A 81 -4.51 14.88 -23.44
C ALA A 81 -3.68 14.11 -22.41
N HIS A 82 -2.58 13.52 -22.86
CA HIS A 82 -1.67 12.78 -21.97
C HIS A 82 -1.23 13.62 -20.76
N GLU A 83 -0.93 14.90 -21.00
CA GLU A 83 -0.51 15.84 -19.97
C GLU A 83 -1.57 16.07 -18.89
N ASP A 84 -2.85 16.08 -19.29
CA ASP A 84 -3.97 16.23 -18.35
C ASP A 84 -4.14 14.98 -17.48
N ILE A 85 -3.94 13.80 -18.06
CA ILE A 85 -3.96 12.52 -17.33
C ILE A 85 -2.81 12.49 -16.31
N VAL A 86 -1.61 12.87 -16.72
CA VAL A 86 -0.43 12.94 -15.83
C VAL A 86 -0.70 13.90 -14.68
N ARG A 87 -1.19 15.12 -14.98
CA ARG A 87 -1.54 16.12 -13.96
C ARG A 87 -2.57 15.60 -12.98
N PHE A 88 -3.63 14.99 -13.46
CA PHE A 88 -4.67 14.37 -12.63
C PHE A 88 -4.09 13.32 -11.66
N LEU A 89 -3.22 12.45 -12.15
CA LEU A 89 -2.59 11.41 -11.31
C LEU A 89 -1.63 12.03 -10.28
N VAL A 90 -0.87 13.04 -10.67
CA VAL A 90 0.01 13.78 -9.76
C VAL A 90 -0.81 14.44 -8.64
N ASP A 91 -1.90 15.14 -9.00
CA ASP A 91 -2.78 15.80 -8.04
C ASP A 91 -3.40 14.79 -7.06
N ALA A 92 -3.86 13.63 -7.58
CA ALA A 92 -4.36 12.56 -6.73
C ALA A 92 -3.29 12.02 -5.77
N VAL A 93 -2.05 11.86 -6.22
CA VAL A 93 -0.92 11.41 -5.38
C VAL A 93 -0.60 12.44 -4.30
N TRP A 94 -0.65 13.74 -4.60
CA TRP A 94 -0.38 14.79 -3.62
C TRP A 94 -1.39 14.85 -2.47
N THR A 95 -2.58 14.28 -2.64
CA THR A 95 -3.55 14.13 -1.54
C THR A 95 -3.23 12.96 -0.60
N LYS A 96 -2.17 12.21 -0.88
CA LYS A 96 -1.77 11.07 -0.07
C LYS A 96 -1.35 11.50 1.33
N GLN A 97 -1.99 10.93 2.33
CA GLN A 97 -1.67 11.21 3.72
C GLN A 97 -0.27 10.68 4.09
N ALA A 98 0.39 11.38 5.02
CA ALA A 98 1.70 10.96 5.55
C ALA A 98 1.65 9.59 6.26
N GLY A 99 0.48 9.19 6.76
CA GLY A 99 0.23 7.91 7.41
C GLY A 99 -1.23 7.50 7.31
N HIS A 100 -1.53 6.23 7.59
CA HIS A 100 -2.90 5.69 7.48
C HIS A 100 -3.84 6.13 8.62
N GLY A 101 -3.31 6.72 9.68
CA GLY A 101 -4.11 7.22 10.81
C GLY A 101 -4.75 6.15 11.72
N ILE A 102 -4.57 4.85 11.47
CA ILE A 102 -5.12 3.79 12.33
C ILE A 102 -4.58 3.95 13.76
N GLY A 103 -5.49 3.93 14.74
CA GLY A 103 -5.17 4.16 16.15
C GLY A 103 -5.25 5.63 16.59
N ARG A 104 -5.59 6.55 15.68
CA ARG A 104 -5.95 7.94 16.03
C ARG A 104 -7.45 8.05 16.28
N ASP A 105 -7.84 9.00 17.11
CA ASP A 105 -9.26 9.21 17.46
C ASP A 105 -10.09 9.67 16.26
N ASP A 106 -9.46 10.29 15.25
CA ASP A 106 -10.07 10.78 14.02
C ASP A 106 -10.04 9.76 12.86
N PHE A 107 -9.58 8.54 13.09
CA PHE A 107 -9.51 7.53 12.05
C PHE A 107 -10.89 7.09 11.58
N GLN A 108 -11.14 7.22 10.29
CA GLN A 108 -12.32 6.68 9.63
C GLN A 108 -11.94 5.41 8.85
N GLN A 109 -12.63 4.32 9.17
CA GLN A 109 -12.43 3.08 8.43
C GLN A 109 -12.87 3.27 6.98
N PRO A 110 -12.09 2.78 6.00
CA PRO A 110 -12.50 2.83 4.60
C PRO A 110 -13.81 2.10 4.34
N ASP A 111 -14.69 2.74 3.55
CA ASP A 111 -16.00 2.20 3.19
C ASP A 111 -15.91 0.97 2.28
N ARG A 112 -14.81 0.83 1.53
CA ARG A 112 -14.59 -0.27 0.61
C ARG A 112 -13.63 -1.31 1.15
N ALA A 113 -14.00 -2.58 1.03
CA ALA A 113 -13.10 -3.70 1.28
C ALA A 113 -11.96 -3.75 0.25
N MET A 114 -10.83 -4.38 0.61
CA MET A 114 -9.68 -4.52 -0.29
C MET A 114 -10.03 -5.17 -1.63
N SER A 115 -10.89 -6.17 -1.63
CA SER A 115 -11.37 -6.85 -2.84
C SER A 115 -12.12 -5.93 -3.80
N ALA A 116 -12.70 -4.84 -3.31
CA ALA A 116 -13.43 -3.85 -4.13
C ALA A 116 -12.53 -2.71 -4.64
N ILE A 117 -11.25 -2.69 -4.32
CA ILE A 117 -10.30 -1.62 -4.69
C ILE A 117 -9.04 -2.15 -5.38
N GLY A 118 -9.13 -3.32 -5.99
CA GLY A 118 -8.02 -3.92 -6.75
C GLY A 118 -6.90 -4.47 -5.86
N GLY A 119 -7.26 -5.16 -4.80
CA GLY A 119 -6.36 -5.88 -3.90
C GLY A 119 -6.36 -7.37 -4.16
#